data_029878909249ebd07fc0a35a85210767
#
_entry.id   029878909249ebd07fc0a35a85210767
#
_cell.length_a   1.000
_cell.length_b   1.000
_cell.length_c   1.000
_cell.angle_alpha   90.00
_cell.angle_beta   90.00
_cell.angle_gamma   90.00
#
_symmetry.space_group_name_H-M   'P 1'
#
loop_
_entity.id
_entity.type
_entity.pdbx_description
1 polymer ?
#
loop_
_entity_poly.entity_id
_entity_poly.type
_entity_poly.pdbx_seq_one_letter_code
_entity_poly.pdbx_strand_id
1 'polypeptide(L)'
;MNPFLYFLAGLFFGIFAWNYSRKRAKAEKSLLIDQKVRLQQEKEIVVNFMHNLAVAIGEGVERKELYQRIAHTAVMTTGALSACVYEKLTNGKLQSIASEGLFPPQRKLKSPTEDSSSTRARFLERILASEILEDGEGIIGEVAKTGKAVYVPQANIDPRVVKHDDPALTLRSLIYSPLIHDDQILGVLVVANPTNGLPFSETDLSLVNSLAEQAALAIKNSDAMNLRVEKTQMDSDLTLARDVQELFLAKESPDFKGLEIDTQYVPSSQV
;
A
#
# COMPACT_ATOMS: atom_id res chain seq x y z
N MET A 1 -55.09 -53.26 -10.12
CA MET A 1 -54.21 -52.09 -9.81
C MET A 1 -54.27 -51.15 -11.02
N ASN A 2 -54.62 -49.89 -10.82
CA ASN A 2 -55.07 -48.98 -11.91
C ASN A 2 -53.84 -48.35 -12.60
N PRO A 3 -53.50 -48.69 -13.89
CA PRO A 3 -52.33 -48.18 -14.58
C PRO A 3 -52.31 -46.66 -14.69
N PHE A 4 -53.46 -46.01 -14.61
CA PHE A 4 -53.64 -44.56 -14.63
C PHE A 4 -53.02 -43.88 -13.42
N LEU A 5 -53.00 -44.55 -12.22
CA LEU A 5 -52.41 -44.03 -10.99
C LEU A 5 -50.87 -43.95 -11.07
N TYR A 6 -50.25 -44.96 -11.72
CA TYR A 6 -48.80 -44.95 -11.98
C TYR A 6 -48.33 -43.90 -12.99
N PHE A 7 -49.17 -43.64 -14.00
CA PHE A 7 -48.90 -42.58 -14.95
C PHE A 7 -48.96 -41.17 -14.32
N LEU A 8 -49.98 -40.92 -13.44
CA LEU A 8 -50.11 -39.68 -12.72
C LEU A 8 -48.94 -39.48 -11.70
N ALA A 9 -48.52 -40.54 -11.02
CA ALA A 9 -47.37 -40.49 -10.08
C ALA A 9 -46.07 -40.20 -10.81
N GLY A 10 -45.85 -40.81 -11.98
CA GLY A 10 -44.67 -40.53 -12.84
C GLY A 10 -44.62 -39.10 -13.37
N LEU A 11 -45.79 -38.59 -13.78
CA LEU A 11 -45.91 -37.20 -14.26
C LEU A 11 -45.65 -36.19 -13.13
N PHE A 12 -46.18 -36.44 -11.95
CA PHE A 12 -45.95 -35.61 -10.75
C PHE A 12 -44.47 -35.63 -10.34
N PHE A 13 -43.81 -36.80 -10.35
CA PHE A 13 -42.40 -36.93 -10.04
C PHE A 13 -41.52 -36.23 -11.10
N GLY A 14 -41.89 -36.34 -12.36
CA GLY A 14 -41.19 -35.63 -13.46
C GLY A 14 -41.27 -34.11 -13.34
N ILE A 15 -42.46 -33.57 -13.05
CA ILE A 15 -42.65 -32.12 -12.82
C ILE A 15 -41.88 -31.65 -11.57
N PHE A 16 -41.90 -32.45 -10.50
CA PHE A 16 -41.16 -32.14 -9.28
C PHE A 16 -39.66 -32.13 -9.52
N ALA A 17 -39.14 -33.17 -10.17
CA ALA A 17 -37.70 -33.24 -10.52
C ALA A 17 -37.27 -32.10 -11.46
N TRP A 18 -38.09 -31.75 -12.44
CA TRP A 18 -37.87 -30.63 -13.33
C TRP A 18 -37.83 -29.27 -12.62
N ASN A 19 -38.80 -29.02 -11.74
CA ASN A 19 -38.84 -27.81 -10.91
C ASN A 19 -37.67 -27.73 -9.93
N TYR A 20 -37.27 -28.84 -9.33
CA TYR A 20 -36.10 -28.91 -8.44
C TYR A 20 -34.80 -28.62 -9.19
N SER A 21 -34.61 -29.24 -10.36
CA SER A 21 -33.48 -28.99 -11.24
C SER A 21 -33.41 -27.51 -11.70
N ARG A 22 -34.55 -26.95 -12.09
CA ARG A 22 -34.68 -25.55 -12.48
C ARG A 22 -34.32 -24.57 -11.35
N LYS A 23 -34.77 -24.86 -10.11
CA LYS A 23 -34.44 -24.06 -8.93
C LYS A 23 -32.91 -24.11 -8.63
N ARG A 24 -32.29 -25.29 -8.72
CA ARG A 24 -30.86 -25.46 -8.55
C ARG A 24 -30.06 -24.69 -9.60
N ALA A 25 -30.42 -24.84 -10.87
CA ALA A 25 -29.75 -24.12 -11.97
C ALA A 25 -29.90 -22.59 -11.86
N LYS A 26 -31.05 -22.10 -11.38
CA LYS A 26 -31.22 -20.67 -11.11
C LYS A 26 -30.36 -20.19 -9.95
N ALA A 27 -30.29 -20.96 -8.84
CA ALA A 27 -29.47 -20.61 -7.67
C ALA A 27 -27.96 -20.60 -8.03
N GLU A 28 -27.51 -21.59 -8.80
CA GLU A 28 -26.13 -21.67 -9.28
C GLU A 28 -25.79 -20.49 -10.22
N LYS A 29 -26.70 -20.17 -11.15
CA LYS A 29 -26.53 -19.03 -12.06
C LYS A 29 -26.52 -17.69 -11.31
N SER A 30 -27.36 -17.50 -10.28
CA SER A 30 -27.34 -16.28 -9.47
C SER A 30 -26.03 -16.15 -8.68
N LEU A 31 -25.53 -17.25 -8.11
CA LEU A 31 -24.26 -17.27 -7.40
C LEU A 31 -23.08 -16.88 -8.31
N LEU A 32 -23.03 -17.44 -9.52
CA LEU A 32 -22.01 -17.10 -10.52
C LEU A 32 -22.09 -15.63 -10.97
N ILE A 33 -23.30 -15.10 -11.13
CA ILE A 33 -23.48 -13.67 -11.46
C ILE A 33 -23.00 -12.79 -10.32
N ASP A 34 -23.37 -13.11 -9.07
CA ASP A 34 -22.92 -12.36 -7.89
C ASP A 34 -21.38 -12.39 -7.74
N GLN A 35 -20.77 -13.55 -7.94
CA GLN A 35 -19.31 -13.68 -7.94
C GLN A 35 -18.65 -12.82 -9.04
N LYS A 36 -19.20 -12.86 -10.24
CA LYS A 36 -18.70 -12.06 -11.37
C LYS A 36 -18.82 -10.56 -11.11
N VAL A 37 -19.94 -10.12 -10.54
CA VAL A 37 -20.16 -8.70 -10.19
C VAL A 37 -19.17 -8.24 -9.14
N ARG A 38 -18.96 -9.04 -8.08
CA ARG A 38 -17.97 -8.73 -7.02
C ARG A 38 -16.56 -8.62 -7.60
N LEU A 39 -16.13 -9.61 -8.40
CA LEU A 39 -14.80 -9.59 -9.02
C LEU A 39 -14.62 -8.38 -9.93
N GLN A 40 -15.67 -7.95 -10.63
CA GLN A 40 -15.63 -6.78 -11.49
C GLN A 40 -15.53 -5.48 -10.68
N GLN A 41 -16.22 -5.40 -9.54
CA GLN A 41 -16.12 -4.28 -8.60
C GLN A 41 -14.72 -4.18 -7.98
N GLU A 42 -14.15 -5.30 -7.50
CA GLU A 42 -12.78 -5.34 -6.98
C GLU A 42 -11.76 -4.86 -8.03
N LYS A 43 -11.90 -5.35 -9.26
CA LYS A 43 -11.04 -4.93 -10.37
C LYS A 43 -11.14 -3.43 -10.63
N GLU A 44 -12.32 -2.86 -10.64
CA GLU A 44 -12.53 -1.43 -10.87
C GLU A 44 -11.91 -0.58 -9.76
N ILE A 45 -12.06 -1.00 -8.50
CA ILE A 45 -11.42 -0.35 -7.35
C ILE A 45 -9.89 -0.33 -7.52
N VAL A 46 -9.29 -1.48 -7.83
CA VAL A 46 -7.83 -1.60 -8.01
C VAL A 46 -7.35 -0.74 -9.18
N VAL A 47 -8.06 -0.73 -10.31
CA VAL A 47 -7.70 0.09 -11.48
C VAL A 47 -7.77 1.57 -11.16
N ASN A 48 -8.81 2.03 -10.47
CA ASN A 48 -8.95 3.43 -10.06
C ASN A 48 -7.85 3.82 -9.06
N PHE A 49 -7.51 2.93 -8.13
CA PHE A 49 -6.39 3.13 -7.22
C PHE A 49 -5.06 3.30 -7.96
N MET A 50 -4.75 2.38 -8.89
CA MET A 50 -3.55 2.48 -9.73
C MET A 50 -3.50 3.80 -10.51
N HIS A 51 -4.63 4.23 -11.09
CA HIS A 51 -4.71 5.49 -11.81
C HIS A 51 -4.38 6.67 -10.90
N ASN A 52 -4.97 6.73 -9.71
CA ASN A 52 -4.72 7.80 -8.75
C ASN A 52 -3.25 7.85 -8.29
N LEU A 53 -2.63 6.69 -8.06
CA LEU A 53 -1.20 6.63 -7.71
C LEU A 53 -0.31 7.04 -8.89
N ALA A 54 -0.64 6.63 -10.12
CA ALA A 54 0.11 7.04 -11.31
C ALA A 54 0.06 8.55 -11.54
N VAL A 55 -1.11 9.18 -11.34
CA VAL A 55 -1.26 10.64 -11.39
C VAL A 55 -0.38 11.30 -10.33
N ALA A 56 -0.43 10.83 -9.08
CA ALA A 56 0.39 11.36 -7.99
C ALA A 56 1.89 11.30 -8.30
N ILE A 57 2.37 10.19 -8.85
CA ILE A 57 3.77 10.04 -9.27
C ILE A 57 4.11 11.01 -10.40
N GLY A 58 3.22 11.17 -11.39
CA GLY A 58 3.40 12.11 -12.50
C GLY A 58 3.44 13.58 -12.05
N GLU A 59 2.73 13.92 -10.97
CA GLU A 59 2.73 15.24 -10.33
C GLU A 59 3.98 15.48 -9.46
N GLY A 60 4.80 14.46 -9.23
CA GLY A 60 5.99 14.55 -8.40
C GLY A 60 5.70 14.77 -6.92
N VAL A 61 4.60 14.19 -6.41
CA VAL A 61 4.25 14.33 -4.99
C VAL A 61 5.34 13.74 -4.09
N GLU A 62 5.48 14.32 -2.90
CA GLU A 62 6.42 13.80 -1.90
C GLU A 62 6.08 12.35 -1.50
N ARG A 63 7.11 11.58 -1.16
CA ARG A 63 6.99 10.18 -0.74
C ARG A 63 5.96 10.00 0.39
N LYS A 64 5.96 10.88 1.39
CA LYS A 64 5.01 10.85 2.51
C LYS A 64 3.56 10.99 2.03
N GLU A 65 3.31 11.87 1.07
CA GLU A 65 1.97 12.06 0.51
C GLU A 65 1.49 10.83 -0.27
N LEU A 66 2.39 10.17 -1.01
CA LEU A 66 2.08 8.90 -1.68
C LEU A 66 1.60 7.84 -0.68
N TYR A 67 2.32 7.67 0.44
CA TYR A 67 1.91 6.75 1.50
C TYR A 67 0.58 7.16 2.15
N GLN A 68 0.33 8.46 2.32
CA GLN A 68 -0.94 8.95 2.85
C GLN A 68 -2.11 8.64 1.92
N ARG A 69 -1.93 8.78 0.61
CA ARG A 69 -2.94 8.39 -0.41
C ARG A 69 -3.21 6.88 -0.38
N ILE A 70 -2.18 6.05 -0.14
CA ILE A 70 -2.33 4.60 0.05
C ILE A 70 -3.20 4.30 1.27
N ALA A 71 -2.89 4.89 2.43
CA ALA A 71 -3.64 4.69 3.66
C ALA A 71 -5.09 5.15 3.52
N HIS A 72 -5.31 6.34 2.96
CA HIS A 72 -6.64 6.90 2.70
C HIS A 72 -7.48 5.99 1.79
N THR A 73 -6.90 5.55 0.65
CA THR A 73 -7.63 4.68 -0.27
C THR A 73 -7.96 3.33 0.37
N ALA A 74 -7.05 2.76 1.16
CA ALA A 74 -7.32 1.52 1.89
C ALA A 74 -8.51 1.65 2.84
N VAL A 75 -8.63 2.77 3.58
CA VAL A 75 -9.79 3.08 4.43
C VAL A 75 -11.06 3.19 3.60
N MET A 76 -11.04 3.99 2.54
CA MET A 76 -12.21 4.27 1.72
C MET A 76 -12.76 3.02 1.00
N THR A 77 -11.87 2.15 0.54
CA THR A 77 -12.26 0.96 -0.24
C THR A 77 -12.72 -0.21 0.62
N THR A 78 -12.14 -0.37 1.80
CA THR A 78 -12.52 -1.45 2.73
C THR A 78 -13.59 -1.05 3.73
N GLY A 79 -13.93 0.24 3.81
CA GLY A 79 -14.79 0.78 4.85
C GLY A 79 -14.18 0.64 6.25
N ALA A 80 -12.86 0.60 6.36
CA ALA A 80 -12.16 0.57 7.64
C ALA A 80 -12.30 1.89 8.40
N LEU A 81 -12.20 1.87 9.72
CA LEU A 81 -12.15 3.09 10.55
C LEU A 81 -10.77 3.75 10.54
N SER A 82 -9.72 2.96 10.32
CA SER A 82 -8.37 3.47 10.25
C SER A 82 -7.43 2.54 9.47
N ALA A 83 -6.36 3.11 8.96
CA ALA A 83 -5.26 2.39 8.32
C ALA A 83 -3.92 3.01 8.71
N CYS A 84 -2.87 2.21 8.61
CA CYS A 84 -1.50 2.67 8.80
C CYS A 84 -0.56 1.98 7.82
N VAL A 85 0.39 2.72 7.29
CA VAL A 85 1.45 2.18 6.44
C VAL A 85 2.78 2.27 7.18
N TYR A 86 3.41 1.12 7.33
CA TYR A 86 4.75 0.99 7.89
C TYR A 86 5.76 0.79 6.77
N GLU A 87 6.79 1.61 6.75
CA GLU A 87 7.90 1.49 5.81
C GLU A 87 9.03 0.67 6.44
N LYS A 88 9.65 -0.21 5.66
CA LYS A 88 10.86 -0.92 6.06
C LYS A 88 12.08 -0.06 5.74
N LEU A 89 12.78 0.36 6.78
CA LEU A 89 13.98 1.17 6.69
C LEU A 89 15.18 0.34 6.19
N THR A 90 16.24 1.01 5.76
CA THR A 90 17.49 0.37 5.29
C THR A 90 18.17 -0.49 6.34
N ASN A 91 17.95 -0.22 7.62
CA ASN A 91 18.44 -1.02 8.75
C ASN A 91 17.54 -2.22 9.11
N GLY A 92 16.50 -2.48 8.30
CA GLY A 92 15.54 -3.58 8.49
C GLY A 92 14.41 -3.30 9.48
N LYS A 93 14.44 -2.19 10.21
CA LYS A 93 13.39 -1.79 11.15
C LYS A 93 12.18 -1.23 10.41
N LEU A 94 11.04 -1.19 11.09
CA LEU A 94 9.78 -0.68 10.56
C LEU A 94 9.37 0.58 11.30
N GLN A 95 8.93 1.59 10.55
CA GLN A 95 8.43 2.84 11.09
C GLN A 95 7.12 3.23 10.39
N SER A 96 6.16 3.74 11.14
CA SER A 96 4.95 4.30 10.55
C SER A 96 5.28 5.58 9.78
N ILE A 97 4.88 5.62 8.51
CA ILE A 97 5.10 6.80 7.65
C ILE A 97 3.81 7.55 7.34
N ALA A 98 2.67 6.86 7.33
CA ALA A 98 1.35 7.45 7.11
C ALA A 98 0.28 6.70 7.88
N SER A 99 -0.72 7.44 8.35
CA SER A 99 -1.90 6.87 9.00
C SER A 99 -3.15 7.65 8.62
N GLU A 100 -4.27 6.94 8.55
CA GLU A 100 -5.60 7.48 8.29
C GLU A 100 -6.54 7.06 9.42
N GLY A 101 -7.34 8.01 9.92
CA GLY A 101 -8.21 7.79 11.08
C GLY A 101 -7.43 7.69 12.41
N LEU A 102 -8.07 7.10 13.44
CA LEU A 102 -7.46 6.91 14.75
C LEU A 102 -6.81 5.53 14.84
N PHE A 103 -5.66 5.36 14.18
CA PHE A 103 -4.92 4.11 14.25
C PHE A 103 -4.17 4.02 15.58
N PRO A 104 -4.30 2.93 16.37
CA PRO A 104 -3.65 2.82 17.67
C PRO A 104 -2.16 2.48 17.55
N PRO A 105 -1.33 3.01 18.46
CA PRO A 105 0.09 2.64 18.56
C PRO A 105 0.30 1.16 18.82
N GLN A 106 1.46 0.64 18.42
CA GLN A 106 1.82 -0.78 18.61
C GLN A 106 2.40 -1.07 20.00
N ARG A 107 2.59 -0.03 20.81
CA ARG A 107 3.01 -0.12 22.23
C ARG A 107 1.98 0.55 23.12
N LYS A 108 1.86 0.07 24.35
CA LYS A 108 0.96 0.70 25.34
C LYS A 108 1.34 2.16 25.56
N LEU A 109 0.37 3.05 25.42
CA LEU A 109 0.54 4.45 25.77
C LEU A 109 0.82 4.56 27.27
N LYS A 110 1.97 5.12 27.63
CA LYS A 110 2.24 5.55 29.00
C LYS A 110 1.48 6.86 29.17
N SER A 111 0.38 6.84 29.94
CA SER A 111 -0.51 7.95 30.33
C SER A 111 -0.64 9.13 29.32
N PRO A 112 -1.82 9.62 29.04
CA PRO A 112 -1.96 10.78 28.18
C PRO A 112 -1.35 11.99 28.90
N THR A 113 -0.16 12.38 28.52
CA THR A 113 0.30 13.75 28.76
C THR A 113 -0.56 14.60 27.83
N GLU A 114 -1.57 15.24 28.37
CA GLU A 114 -2.43 16.19 27.67
C GLU A 114 -1.57 17.34 27.13
N ASP A 115 -1.07 17.18 25.92
CA ASP A 115 -0.58 18.27 25.13
C ASP A 115 -1.83 19.00 24.60
N SER A 116 -2.29 20.00 25.37
CA SER A 116 -3.57 20.70 25.23
C SER A 116 -3.75 21.46 23.89
N SER A 117 -2.78 21.38 22.98
CA SER A 117 -2.76 22.14 21.73
C SER A 117 -2.92 21.31 20.45
N SER A 118 -2.89 19.98 20.52
CA SER A 118 -3.01 19.13 19.31
C SER A 118 -4.28 18.30 19.31
N THR A 119 -4.89 18.13 18.11
CA THR A 119 -5.99 17.18 17.95
C THR A 119 -5.50 15.77 18.26
N ARG A 120 -6.41 14.92 18.78
CA ARG A 120 -6.11 13.52 19.14
C ARG A 120 -5.47 12.75 17.96
N ALA A 121 -5.93 12.98 16.75
CA ALA A 121 -5.37 12.35 15.54
C ALA A 121 -3.88 12.72 15.36
N ARG A 122 -3.52 14.00 15.47
CA ARG A 122 -2.14 14.46 15.37
C ARG A 122 -1.24 13.94 16.50
N PHE A 123 -1.80 13.77 17.68
CA PHE A 123 -1.08 13.17 18.80
C PHE A 123 -0.73 11.71 18.50
N LEU A 124 -1.70 10.92 18.05
CA LEU A 124 -1.48 9.52 17.66
C LEU A 124 -0.50 9.39 16.49
N GLU A 125 -0.63 10.24 15.46
CA GLU A 125 0.29 10.27 14.32
C GLU A 125 1.74 10.50 14.77
N ARG A 126 1.98 11.44 15.70
CA ARG A 126 3.32 11.68 16.24
C ARG A 126 3.87 10.48 17.00
N ILE A 127 3.04 9.82 17.80
CA ILE A 127 3.46 8.62 18.54
C ILE A 127 3.82 7.51 17.55
N LEU A 128 2.94 7.22 16.59
CA LEU A 128 3.17 6.21 15.55
C LEU A 128 4.48 6.49 14.78
N ALA A 129 4.70 7.75 14.37
CA ALA A 129 5.92 8.14 13.67
C ALA A 129 7.19 7.99 14.54
N SER A 130 7.07 8.03 15.86
CA SER A 130 8.17 7.82 16.78
C SER A 130 8.42 6.36 17.15
N GLU A 131 7.45 5.48 16.88
CA GLU A 131 7.59 4.04 17.14
C GLU A 131 8.45 3.40 16.05
N ILE A 132 9.53 2.77 16.48
CA ILE A 132 10.38 1.93 15.63
C ILE A 132 10.20 0.49 16.10
N LEU A 133 9.73 -0.36 15.18
CA LEU A 133 9.56 -1.79 15.42
C LEU A 133 10.77 -2.56 14.89
N GLU A 134 11.22 -3.54 15.65
CA GLU A 134 12.31 -4.42 15.22
C GLU A 134 11.81 -5.47 14.21
N ASP A 135 12.73 -6.05 13.44
CA ASP A 135 12.40 -7.14 12.52
C ASP A 135 11.80 -8.34 13.27
N GLY A 136 10.58 -8.73 12.91
CA GLY A 136 9.83 -9.78 13.61
C GLY A 136 9.09 -9.34 14.88
N GLU A 137 9.12 -8.05 15.27
CA GLU A 137 8.38 -7.54 16.41
C GLU A 137 6.87 -7.42 16.10
N GLY A 138 6.05 -8.15 16.87
CA GLY A 138 4.60 -8.16 16.69
C GLY A 138 4.14 -8.72 15.34
N ILE A 139 2.86 -8.51 15.01
CA ILE A 139 2.30 -9.00 13.73
C ILE A 139 2.91 -8.24 12.55
N ILE A 140 3.16 -6.94 12.69
CA ILE A 140 3.75 -6.10 11.64
C ILE A 140 5.15 -6.61 11.26
N GLY A 141 6.01 -6.87 12.26
CA GLY A 141 7.33 -7.42 12.03
C GLY A 141 7.30 -8.85 11.46
N GLU A 142 6.34 -9.69 11.91
CA GLU A 142 6.11 -11.02 11.35
C GLU A 142 5.77 -10.94 9.86
N VAL A 143 4.83 -10.08 9.46
CA VAL A 143 4.43 -9.86 8.07
C VAL A 143 5.59 -9.32 7.24
N ALA A 144 6.33 -8.35 7.77
CA ALA A 144 7.50 -7.78 7.10
C ALA A 144 8.67 -8.77 6.94
N LYS A 145 8.73 -9.81 7.75
CA LYS A 145 9.73 -10.87 7.68
C LYS A 145 9.32 -12.00 6.75
N THR A 146 8.06 -12.41 6.82
CA THR A 146 7.56 -13.59 6.10
C THR A 146 7.03 -13.29 4.71
N GLY A 147 6.65 -12.03 4.44
CA GLY A 147 5.95 -11.64 3.22
C GLY A 147 4.55 -12.22 3.11
N LYS A 148 3.97 -12.69 4.20
CA LYS A 148 2.63 -13.29 4.21
C LYS A 148 1.66 -12.37 4.91
N ALA A 149 0.52 -12.13 4.27
CA ALA A 149 -0.57 -11.38 4.88
C ALA A 149 -1.14 -12.12 6.09
N VAL A 150 -1.55 -11.37 7.10
CA VAL A 150 -2.18 -11.89 8.33
C VAL A 150 -3.53 -11.24 8.51
N TYR A 151 -4.55 -12.08 8.67
CA TYR A 151 -5.91 -11.66 9.00
C TYR A 151 -6.24 -12.01 10.46
N VAL A 152 -6.69 -11.02 11.23
CA VAL A 152 -7.07 -11.16 12.63
C VAL A 152 -8.54 -10.77 12.81
N PRO A 153 -9.49 -11.74 12.70
CA PRO A 153 -10.91 -11.46 12.77
C PRO A 153 -11.40 -11.00 14.15
N GLN A 154 -10.71 -11.40 15.21
CA GLN A 154 -11.06 -11.13 16.60
C GLN A 154 -9.85 -10.55 17.35
N ALA A 155 -9.44 -9.34 16.99
CA ALA A 155 -8.27 -8.68 17.53
C ALA A 155 -8.35 -8.41 19.03
N ASN A 156 -9.55 -8.26 19.58
CA ASN A 156 -9.79 -8.04 21.00
C ASN A 156 -9.36 -9.21 21.90
N ILE A 157 -9.29 -10.43 21.37
CA ILE A 157 -8.85 -11.63 22.12
C ILE A 157 -7.49 -12.16 21.66
N ASP A 158 -6.95 -11.69 20.54
CA ASP A 158 -5.63 -12.12 20.06
C ASP A 158 -4.52 -11.56 20.98
N PRO A 159 -3.66 -12.42 21.54
CA PRO A 159 -2.61 -12.00 22.47
C PRO A 159 -1.49 -11.20 21.81
N ARG A 160 -1.35 -11.25 20.49
CA ARG A 160 -0.34 -10.51 19.73
C ARG A 160 -0.73 -9.05 19.51
N VAL A 161 -2.03 -8.71 19.68
CA VAL A 161 -2.56 -7.36 19.49
C VAL A 161 -2.49 -6.57 20.79
N VAL A 162 -1.90 -5.39 20.74
CA VAL A 162 -1.80 -4.48 21.89
C VAL A 162 -3.19 -3.95 22.25
N LYS A 163 -3.52 -4.05 23.54
CA LYS A 163 -4.78 -3.54 24.08
C LYS A 163 -4.56 -2.18 24.72
N HIS A 164 -5.42 -1.23 24.35
CA HIS A 164 -5.44 0.11 24.93
C HIS A 164 -6.65 0.28 25.85
N ASP A 165 -6.47 1.03 26.92
CA ASP A 165 -7.54 1.31 27.89
C ASP A 165 -8.61 2.26 27.30
N ASP A 166 -8.25 2.99 26.26
CA ASP A 166 -9.12 3.91 25.56
C ASP A 166 -10.07 3.17 24.57
N PRO A 167 -11.40 3.26 24.75
CA PRO A 167 -12.37 2.59 23.89
C PRO A 167 -12.26 2.97 22.41
N ALA A 168 -11.84 4.22 22.09
CA ALA A 168 -11.69 4.67 20.72
C ALA A 168 -10.47 4.04 19.99
N LEU A 169 -9.54 3.44 20.74
CA LEU A 169 -8.38 2.71 20.23
C LEU A 169 -8.57 1.19 20.26
N THR A 170 -9.79 0.74 20.56
CA THR A 170 -10.10 -0.70 20.62
C THR A 170 -10.02 -1.32 19.22
N LEU A 171 -9.18 -2.34 19.08
CA LEU A 171 -9.04 -3.12 17.87
C LEU A 171 -9.97 -4.34 17.92
N ARG A 172 -10.79 -4.51 16.89
CA ARG A 172 -11.77 -5.61 16.78
C ARG A 172 -11.41 -6.59 15.67
N SER A 173 -11.05 -6.07 14.50
CA SER A 173 -10.62 -6.86 13.35
C SER A 173 -9.53 -6.13 12.59
N LEU A 174 -8.52 -6.85 12.09
CA LEU A 174 -7.33 -6.31 11.44
C LEU A 174 -6.95 -7.16 10.23
N ILE A 175 -6.45 -6.48 9.20
CA ILE A 175 -5.74 -7.11 8.09
C ILE A 175 -4.37 -6.45 8.00
N TYR A 176 -3.33 -7.27 7.92
CA TYR A 176 -1.95 -6.86 7.69
C TYR A 176 -1.51 -7.42 6.34
N SER A 177 -1.15 -6.57 5.41
CA SER A 177 -0.70 -6.97 4.09
C SER A 177 0.69 -6.43 3.79
N PRO A 178 1.63 -7.26 3.34
CA PRO A 178 2.97 -6.81 3.00
C PRO A 178 2.98 -6.01 1.70
N LEU A 179 3.76 -4.95 1.66
CA LEU A 179 4.08 -4.19 0.46
C LEU A 179 5.28 -4.87 -0.23
N ILE A 180 5.01 -5.73 -1.21
CA ILE A 180 6.04 -6.52 -1.88
C ILE A 180 6.15 -6.12 -3.35
N HIS A 181 7.39 -5.92 -3.82
CA HIS A 181 7.72 -5.76 -5.22
C HIS A 181 9.03 -6.49 -5.52
N ASP A 182 9.05 -7.35 -6.56
CA ASP A 182 10.21 -8.18 -6.96
C ASP A 182 10.89 -8.87 -5.76
N ASP A 183 10.10 -9.61 -4.98
CA ASP A 183 10.50 -10.32 -3.75
C ASP A 183 11.09 -9.42 -2.65
N GLN A 184 11.09 -8.10 -2.84
CA GLN A 184 11.52 -7.15 -1.84
C GLN A 184 10.34 -6.62 -1.03
N ILE A 185 10.40 -6.78 0.28
CA ILE A 185 9.41 -6.22 1.20
C ILE A 185 9.77 -4.77 1.53
N LEU A 186 8.92 -3.83 1.10
CA LEU A 186 9.07 -2.39 1.30
C LEU A 186 8.44 -1.92 2.61
N GLY A 187 7.48 -2.68 3.13
CA GLY A 187 6.73 -2.30 4.32
C GLY A 187 5.49 -3.15 4.53
N VAL A 188 4.56 -2.65 5.33
CA VAL A 188 3.29 -3.31 5.66
C VAL A 188 2.15 -2.29 5.65
N LEU A 189 1.08 -2.62 4.94
CA LEU A 189 -0.20 -1.91 5.02
C LEU A 189 -1.08 -2.61 6.06
N VAL A 190 -1.64 -1.84 6.99
CA VAL A 190 -2.56 -2.36 8.02
C VAL A 190 -3.87 -1.61 7.93
N VAL A 191 -5.00 -2.33 7.91
CA VAL A 191 -6.35 -1.77 8.03
C VAL A 191 -7.03 -2.31 9.28
N ALA A 192 -7.80 -1.44 9.95
CA ALA A 192 -8.40 -1.76 11.24
C ALA A 192 -9.88 -1.38 11.30
N ASN A 193 -10.67 -2.28 11.88
CA ASN A 193 -12.05 -2.05 12.28
C ASN A 193 -12.99 -1.61 11.15
N PRO A 194 -13.72 -2.51 10.49
CA PRO A 194 -14.78 -2.11 9.56
C PRO A 194 -15.85 -1.25 10.24
N THR A 195 -16.36 -0.25 9.53
CA THR A 195 -17.40 0.71 10.00
C THR A 195 -18.71 0.04 10.33
N ASN A 196 -19.04 -1.10 9.68
CA ASN A 196 -20.25 -1.88 9.93
C ASN A 196 -20.23 -2.66 11.26
N GLY A 197 -19.11 -2.63 12.00
CA GLY A 197 -18.94 -3.32 13.28
C GLY A 197 -18.71 -4.82 13.19
N LEU A 198 -18.78 -5.44 12.00
CA LEU A 198 -18.46 -6.84 11.75
C LEU A 198 -16.97 -7.04 11.53
N PRO A 199 -16.42 -8.25 11.66
CA PRO A 199 -15.06 -8.55 11.23
C PRO A 199 -14.90 -8.34 9.71
N PHE A 200 -13.68 -8.04 9.25
CA PHE A 200 -13.35 -8.09 7.82
C PHE A 200 -13.68 -9.46 7.24
N SER A 201 -13.96 -9.51 5.95
CA SER A 201 -14.22 -10.73 5.19
C SER A 201 -12.96 -11.21 4.44
N GLU A 202 -12.99 -12.43 3.90
CA GLU A 202 -11.96 -12.91 2.97
C GLU A 202 -11.87 -12.05 1.69
N THR A 203 -12.98 -11.45 1.27
CA THR A 203 -13.01 -10.50 0.16
C THR A 203 -12.22 -9.23 0.50
N ASP A 204 -12.38 -8.71 1.74
CA ASP A 204 -11.60 -7.56 2.19
C ASP A 204 -10.11 -7.90 2.27
N LEU A 205 -9.75 -9.11 2.73
CA LEU A 205 -8.37 -9.58 2.72
C LEU A 205 -7.78 -9.60 1.30
N SER A 206 -8.52 -10.15 0.32
CA SER A 206 -8.11 -10.18 -1.09
C SER A 206 -7.90 -8.77 -1.64
N LEU A 207 -8.84 -7.87 -1.36
CA LEU A 207 -8.79 -6.48 -1.79
C LEU A 207 -7.59 -5.75 -1.19
N VAL A 208 -7.36 -5.86 0.14
CA VAL A 208 -6.22 -5.21 0.80
C VAL A 208 -4.90 -5.74 0.26
N ASN A 209 -4.79 -7.05 -0.02
CA ASN A 209 -3.59 -7.62 -0.63
C ASN A 209 -3.35 -7.05 -2.03
N SER A 210 -4.38 -6.96 -2.86
CA SER A 210 -4.27 -6.35 -4.19
C SER A 210 -3.87 -4.87 -4.14
N LEU A 211 -4.43 -4.10 -3.19
CA LEU A 211 -4.03 -2.71 -2.96
C LEU A 211 -2.58 -2.60 -2.50
N ALA A 212 -2.13 -3.50 -1.61
CA ALA A 212 -0.75 -3.51 -1.11
C ALA A 212 0.27 -3.82 -2.22
N GLU A 213 -0.03 -4.77 -3.10
CA GLU A 213 0.81 -5.07 -4.28
C GLU A 213 0.93 -3.87 -5.21
N GLN A 214 -0.18 -3.22 -5.53
CA GLN A 214 -0.19 -2.02 -6.39
C GLN A 214 0.50 -0.83 -5.72
N ALA A 215 0.33 -0.67 -4.41
CA ALA A 215 1.03 0.34 -3.63
C ALA A 215 2.55 0.14 -3.66
N ALA A 216 3.01 -1.11 -3.51
CA ALA A 216 4.43 -1.43 -3.58
C ALA A 216 5.04 -1.09 -4.95
N LEU A 217 4.33 -1.42 -6.04
CA LEU A 217 4.73 -1.03 -7.40
C LEU A 217 4.80 0.49 -7.56
N ALA A 218 3.80 1.21 -7.07
CA ALA A 218 3.76 2.68 -7.14
C ALA A 218 4.91 3.32 -6.36
N ILE A 219 5.24 2.82 -5.17
CA ILE A 219 6.37 3.29 -4.35
C ILE A 219 7.69 3.11 -5.14
N LYS A 220 7.91 1.94 -5.73
CA LYS A 220 9.12 1.68 -6.54
C LYS A 220 9.21 2.56 -7.77
N ASN A 221 8.08 2.78 -8.46
CA ASN A 221 8.06 3.68 -9.61
C ASN A 221 8.36 5.13 -9.22
N SER A 222 7.83 5.60 -8.07
CA SER A 222 8.15 6.91 -7.51
C SER A 222 9.64 7.04 -7.18
N ASP A 223 10.23 6.03 -6.52
CA ASP A 223 11.66 6.02 -6.21
C ASP A 223 12.53 6.08 -7.47
N ALA A 224 12.18 5.28 -8.49
CA ALA A 224 12.89 5.26 -9.77
C ALA A 224 12.76 6.60 -10.52
N MET A 225 11.59 7.25 -10.45
CA MET A 225 11.38 8.56 -11.07
C MET A 225 12.21 9.64 -10.38
N ASN A 226 12.20 9.68 -9.04
CA ASN A 226 12.99 10.63 -8.26
C ASN A 226 14.49 10.49 -8.56
N LEU A 227 14.99 9.25 -8.60
CA LEU A 227 16.39 8.98 -8.95
C LEU A 227 16.74 9.44 -10.37
N ARG A 228 15.84 9.32 -11.34
CA ARG A 228 16.04 9.81 -12.72
C ARG A 228 16.10 11.33 -12.76
N VAL A 229 15.20 12.02 -12.05
CA VAL A 229 15.18 13.47 -11.95
C VAL A 229 16.47 13.98 -11.34
N GLU A 230 16.90 13.40 -10.22
CA GLU A 230 18.16 13.75 -9.55
C GLU A 230 19.39 13.55 -10.48
N LYS A 231 19.45 12.42 -11.19
CA LYS A 231 20.51 12.16 -12.16
C LYS A 231 20.51 13.17 -13.29
N THR A 232 19.35 13.50 -13.86
CA THR A 232 19.24 14.48 -14.95
C THR A 232 19.69 15.86 -14.49
N GLN A 233 19.34 16.26 -13.28
CA GLN A 233 19.78 17.52 -12.69
C GLN A 233 21.30 17.54 -12.52
N MET A 234 21.88 16.47 -11.98
CA MET A 234 23.34 16.35 -11.82
C MET A 234 24.08 16.41 -13.16
N ASP A 235 23.58 15.70 -14.20
CA ASP A 235 24.17 15.75 -15.55
C ASP A 235 24.09 17.16 -16.15
N SER A 236 22.99 17.90 -15.91
CA SER A 236 22.84 19.31 -16.33
C SER A 236 23.83 20.22 -15.62
N ASP A 237 23.98 20.08 -14.31
CA ASP A 237 24.88 20.88 -13.49
C ASP A 237 26.37 20.65 -13.91
N LEU A 238 26.74 19.40 -14.21
CA LEU A 238 28.06 19.05 -14.74
C LEU A 238 28.31 19.67 -16.13
N THR A 239 27.27 19.66 -16.99
CA THR A 239 27.39 20.31 -18.32
C THR A 239 27.61 21.82 -18.18
N LEU A 240 26.82 22.48 -17.32
CA LEU A 240 26.99 23.91 -17.05
C LEU A 240 28.35 24.22 -16.46
N ALA A 241 28.86 23.42 -15.53
CA ALA A 241 30.20 23.59 -14.96
C ALA A 241 31.28 23.49 -16.03
N ARG A 242 31.16 22.53 -16.96
CA ARG A 242 32.07 22.40 -18.11
C ARG A 242 32.04 23.62 -19.01
N ASP A 243 30.86 24.12 -19.38
CA ASP A 243 30.68 25.28 -20.23
C ASP A 243 31.32 26.52 -19.60
N VAL A 244 31.16 26.69 -18.28
CA VAL A 244 31.78 27.79 -17.53
C VAL A 244 33.31 27.65 -17.51
N GLN A 245 33.86 26.44 -17.32
CA GLN A 245 35.31 26.21 -17.37
C GLN A 245 35.89 26.55 -18.76
N GLU A 246 35.21 26.15 -19.85
CA GLU A 246 35.63 26.47 -21.21
C GLU A 246 35.70 27.98 -21.48
N LEU A 247 34.85 28.79 -20.84
CA LEU A 247 34.88 30.24 -20.94
C LEU A 247 36.13 30.85 -20.32
N PHE A 248 36.74 30.23 -19.32
CA PHE A 248 37.94 30.70 -18.64
C PHE A 248 39.25 30.17 -19.27
N LEU A 249 39.14 29.20 -20.19
CA LEU A 249 40.31 28.70 -20.88
C LEU A 249 40.69 29.62 -22.04
N ALA A 250 41.98 29.89 -22.18
CA ALA A 250 42.50 30.65 -23.30
C ALA A 250 42.23 29.89 -24.61
N LYS A 251 41.46 30.49 -25.52
CA LYS A 251 41.12 29.90 -26.83
C LYS A 251 42.30 29.95 -27.81
N GLU A 252 43.30 30.83 -27.57
CA GLU A 252 44.46 31.00 -28.43
C GLU A 252 45.72 30.95 -27.56
N SER A 253 46.74 30.25 -28.06
CA SER A 253 48.04 30.27 -27.43
C SER A 253 48.68 31.64 -27.63
N PRO A 254 49.28 32.28 -26.59
CA PRO A 254 49.90 33.56 -26.73
C PRO A 254 51.11 33.46 -27.67
N ASP A 255 51.25 34.40 -28.63
CA ASP A 255 52.33 34.47 -29.54
C ASP A 255 53.53 35.18 -28.89
N PHE A 256 54.65 34.46 -28.70
CA PHE A 256 55.92 34.98 -28.18
C PHE A 256 56.99 34.80 -29.20
N LYS A 257 57.70 35.89 -29.57
CA LYS A 257 58.83 35.84 -30.49
C LYS A 257 59.89 34.85 -30.03
N GLY A 258 60.05 33.75 -30.80
CA GLY A 258 61.08 32.75 -30.57
C GLY A 258 60.71 31.59 -29.70
N LEU A 259 59.38 31.45 -29.34
CA LEU A 259 58.85 30.34 -28.62
C LEU A 259 57.62 29.82 -29.35
N GLU A 260 57.54 28.51 -29.55
CA GLU A 260 56.36 27.80 -30.03
C GLU A 260 55.71 27.19 -28.80
N ILE A 261 54.44 27.60 -28.49
CA ILE A 261 53.71 27.13 -27.33
C ILE A 261 52.55 26.32 -27.85
N ASP A 262 52.50 25.03 -27.48
CA ASP A 262 51.32 24.14 -27.65
C ASP A 262 50.66 23.89 -26.30
N THR A 263 49.35 24.08 -26.25
CA THR A 263 48.56 23.90 -25.02
C THR A 263 47.48 22.85 -25.28
N GLN A 264 47.47 21.82 -24.44
CA GLN A 264 46.44 20.80 -24.47
C GLN A 264 45.65 20.79 -23.16
N TYR A 265 44.35 20.99 -23.26
CA TYR A 265 43.44 20.81 -22.14
C TYR A 265 42.69 19.46 -22.25
N VAL A 266 42.81 18.65 -21.23
CA VAL A 266 42.07 17.39 -21.13
C VAL A 266 41.12 17.49 -19.94
N PRO A 267 39.80 17.65 -20.16
CA PRO A 267 38.86 17.72 -19.06
C PRO A 267 38.84 16.41 -18.27
N SER A 268 38.70 16.50 -16.93
CA SER A 268 38.46 15.33 -16.09
C SER A 268 37.11 14.70 -16.46
N SER A 269 37.04 13.38 -16.51
CA SER A 269 35.81 12.64 -16.79
C SER A 269 34.72 12.83 -15.73
N GLN A 270 35.04 13.52 -14.63
CA GLN A 270 34.12 13.79 -13.51
C GLN A 270 33.75 15.27 -13.33
N VAL A 271 34.24 16.16 -14.19
CA VAL A 271 33.87 17.59 -14.20
C VAL A 271 33.72 18.05 -15.62
#